data_4541b3d32ea1d0e6fa0970fcb309c665
#
_entry.id   4541b3d32ea1d0e6fa0970fcb309c665
#
_cell.length_a   1.000
_cell.length_b   1.000
_cell.length_c   1.000
_cell.angle_alpha   90.00
_cell.angle_beta   90.00
_cell.angle_gamma   90.00
#
_symmetry.space_group_name_H-M   'P 1'
#
loop_
_entity.id
_entity.type
_entity.pdbx_description
1 polymer ?
#
loop_
_entity_poly.entity_id
_entity_poly.type
_entity_poly.pdbx_seq_one_letter_code
_entity_poly.pdbx_strand_id
1 'polypeptide(L)'
;MDYMSEYKRWLNCSALSADEHAELAAVADNQEDIESRFFAPLSFGTAGLRGVLGVGLNRMNRFTVGQAAQGLANLIVSNGQAAMDRGVAIAYDSRHFSAEFAKQSACIMAANGIQSLLFDELRPTPELSFAVRHYGCIAGINITASHNPKEYNGYKVYWEDGAQLPPAEADVVANEMAKTDIFTDVKTADYDESVKNGLIRILSKETDEAYLDEVIKVAVNPDCVKQVADEFKLVYTPFHGAGYRLVPEILRRLGYKHIICEPEQMKIDGDFPTVKNPNPEYKEGFTLAIELAKQNDVDLIIGTDPDSDRTGIVLKDKSGEYVTLSGNQVGVLLTDYIITAKKLTNTMPAHPAVLKSIVTTEMARAAAEKNGVACFDTFTGFKFLAEKIKQFEQDGSHEYIFAFEESYGYLCGDYARDKDAVTASMLIAEMAAYYRTQGKTLYDAMEEMYEKYGCYCEQTVSIVMPGVSGLQRMKELMQELRDKPLTQIGTHKVDYTRDYMPGTRTCMADGKSEPMELKGQNVMYYELEGGTTFIIRPSGTEPKVKVYIMAKGENKAEAAEKVEALTAAAKEIVK
;
A
#
# COMPACT_ATOMS: atom_id res chain seq x y z
N MET A 1 -3.53 -10.98 29.90
CA MET A 1 -4.97 -11.35 29.91
C MET A 1 -5.07 -12.87 29.94
N ASP A 2 -5.99 -13.44 30.73
CA ASP A 2 -6.23 -14.89 30.67
C ASP A 2 -7.20 -15.15 29.50
N TYR A 3 -6.70 -15.75 28.43
CA TYR A 3 -7.44 -16.00 27.20
C TYR A 3 -8.66 -16.91 27.40
N MET A 4 -8.61 -17.85 28.35
CA MET A 4 -9.73 -18.72 28.67
C MET A 4 -10.86 -17.97 29.38
N SER A 5 -10.53 -17.02 30.24
CA SER A 5 -11.52 -16.14 30.87
C SER A 5 -12.20 -15.24 29.86
N GLU A 6 -11.45 -14.71 28.89
CA GLU A 6 -12.01 -13.88 27.83
C GLU A 6 -12.87 -14.70 26.84
N TYR A 7 -12.45 -15.89 26.46
CA TYR A 7 -13.27 -16.82 25.68
C TYR A 7 -14.64 -17.09 26.35
N LYS A 8 -14.62 -17.39 27.66
CA LYS A 8 -15.88 -17.62 28.43
C LYS A 8 -16.74 -16.36 28.51
N ARG A 9 -16.13 -15.19 28.64
CA ARG A 9 -16.85 -13.91 28.62
C ARG A 9 -17.59 -13.73 27.30
N TRP A 10 -16.93 -13.97 26.16
CA TRP A 10 -17.56 -13.89 24.85
C TRP A 10 -18.65 -14.96 24.68
N LEU A 11 -18.37 -16.21 25.01
CA LEU A 11 -19.32 -17.31 24.87
C LEU A 11 -20.62 -17.06 25.67
N ASN A 12 -20.55 -16.35 26.79
CA ASN A 12 -21.72 -16.00 27.63
C ASN A 12 -22.33 -14.63 27.27
N CYS A 13 -21.83 -13.93 26.28
CA CYS A 13 -22.32 -12.61 25.93
C CYS A 13 -23.63 -12.70 25.13
N SER A 14 -24.70 -12.11 25.66
CA SER A 14 -26.02 -12.08 25.02
C SER A 14 -26.08 -11.21 23.76
N ALA A 15 -25.05 -10.40 23.49
CA ALA A 15 -24.97 -9.58 22.29
C ALA A 15 -24.53 -10.37 21.06
N LEU A 16 -23.99 -11.59 21.22
CA LEU A 16 -23.62 -12.45 20.10
C LEU A 16 -24.87 -13.00 19.41
N SER A 17 -24.82 -13.11 18.09
CA SER A 17 -25.83 -13.80 17.30
C SER A 17 -25.74 -15.32 17.49
N ALA A 18 -26.75 -16.06 17.03
CA ALA A 18 -26.74 -17.51 17.08
C ALA A 18 -25.55 -18.12 16.31
N ASP A 19 -25.20 -17.54 15.15
CA ASP A 19 -24.08 -18.00 14.32
C ASP A 19 -22.72 -17.71 14.99
N GLU A 20 -22.57 -16.52 15.61
CA GLU A 20 -21.36 -16.17 16.39
C GLU A 20 -21.18 -17.09 17.61
N HIS A 21 -22.26 -17.43 18.30
CA HIS A 21 -22.22 -18.43 19.38
C HIS A 21 -21.83 -19.82 18.86
N ALA A 22 -22.39 -20.24 17.71
CA ALA A 22 -22.08 -21.53 17.11
C ALA A 22 -20.61 -21.60 16.69
N GLU A 23 -20.05 -20.51 16.12
CA GLU A 23 -18.64 -20.42 15.76
C GLU A 23 -17.73 -20.59 16.98
N LEU A 24 -18.02 -19.92 18.10
CA LEU A 24 -17.25 -20.08 19.34
C LEU A 24 -17.41 -21.46 19.98
N ALA A 25 -18.61 -22.03 19.93
CA ALA A 25 -18.85 -23.38 20.44
C ALA A 25 -18.08 -24.46 19.64
N ALA A 26 -17.94 -24.27 18.34
CA ALA A 26 -17.20 -25.18 17.45
C ALA A 26 -15.71 -25.30 17.78
N VAL A 27 -15.12 -24.29 18.41
CA VAL A 27 -13.69 -24.30 18.80
C VAL A 27 -13.47 -24.69 20.26
N ALA A 28 -14.51 -25.08 21.01
CA ALA A 28 -14.45 -25.34 22.45
C ALA A 28 -13.37 -26.36 22.86
N ASP A 29 -13.11 -27.37 22.03
CA ASP A 29 -12.12 -28.41 22.26
C ASP A 29 -10.74 -28.11 21.59
N ASN A 30 -10.60 -26.95 20.90
CA ASN A 30 -9.37 -26.55 20.24
C ASN A 30 -8.70 -25.39 21.00
N GLN A 31 -7.85 -25.74 21.97
CA GLN A 31 -7.19 -24.77 22.83
C GLN A 31 -6.29 -23.80 22.05
N GLU A 32 -5.64 -24.28 21.00
CA GLU A 32 -4.75 -23.44 20.16
C GLU A 32 -5.56 -22.36 19.41
N ASP A 33 -6.74 -22.72 18.87
CA ASP A 33 -7.60 -21.74 18.20
C ASP A 33 -8.21 -20.76 19.21
N ILE A 34 -8.64 -21.22 20.40
CA ILE A 34 -9.12 -20.35 21.48
C ILE A 34 -8.02 -19.35 21.87
N GLU A 35 -6.80 -19.82 22.12
CA GLU A 35 -5.67 -18.94 22.43
C GLU A 35 -5.41 -17.92 21.31
N SER A 36 -5.37 -18.39 20.06
CA SER A 36 -5.21 -17.51 18.87
C SER A 36 -6.25 -16.42 18.79
N ARG A 37 -7.50 -16.68 19.21
CA ARG A 37 -8.61 -15.71 19.16
C ARG A 37 -8.62 -14.72 20.34
N PHE A 38 -8.03 -15.08 21.50
CA PHE A 38 -8.24 -14.36 22.75
C PHE A 38 -6.95 -13.99 23.52
N PHE A 39 -5.74 -14.34 23.03
CA PHE A 39 -4.50 -14.05 23.75
C PHE A 39 -4.23 -12.55 23.93
N ALA A 40 -4.65 -11.73 22.98
CA ALA A 40 -4.51 -10.28 23.00
C ALA A 40 -5.54 -9.62 22.07
N PRO A 41 -5.92 -8.35 22.31
CA PRO A 41 -6.68 -7.55 21.34
C PRO A 41 -5.91 -7.35 20.02
N LEU A 42 -6.65 -7.13 18.92
CA LEU A 42 -6.05 -6.63 17.70
C LEU A 42 -5.32 -5.33 18.00
N SER A 43 -4.06 -5.24 17.55
CA SER A 43 -3.25 -4.03 17.71
C SER A 43 -3.71 -2.96 16.72
N PHE A 44 -4.08 -1.80 17.24
CA PHE A 44 -4.32 -0.62 16.43
C PHE A 44 -3.01 0.18 16.26
N GLY A 45 -2.60 0.35 15.03
CA GLY A 45 -1.40 1.12 14.70
C GLY A 45 -1.70 2.19 13.64
N THR A 46 -0.67 2.82 13.11
CA THR A 46 -0.80 3.83 12.05
C THR A 46 -1.43 3.31 10.75
N ALA A 47 -1.43 1.98 10.54
CA ALA A 47 -2.16 1.33 9.45
C ALA A 47 -3.58 0.87 9.87
N GLY A 48 -4.07 1.27 11.07
CA GLY A 48 -5.33 0.83 11.64
C GLY A 48 -5.29 -0.60 12.19
N LEU A 49 -6.41 -1.35 12.05
CA LEU A 49 -6.50 -2.77 12.39
C LEU A 49 -6.36 -3.63 11.14
N ARG A 50 -5.82 -4.83 11.29
CA ARG A 50 -5.85 -5.90 10.28
C ARG A 50 -5.84 -7.26 10.97
N GLY A 51 -6.70 -8.16 10.55
CA GLY A 51 -6.78 -9.50 11.12
C GLY A 51 -7.63 -10.45 10.29
N VAL A 52 -7.63 -11.70 10.69
CA VAL A 52 -8.52 -12.74 10.15
C VAL A 52 -9.95 -12.45 10.60
N LEU A 53 -10.91 -12.61 9.69
CA LEU A 53 -12.35 -12.54 9.99
C LEU A 53 -12.74 -13.66 10.98
N GLY A 54 -13.66 -13.38 11.89
CA GLY A 54 -14.20 -14.36 12.82
C GLY A 54 -14.51 -13.78 14.20
N VAL A 55 -15.10 -14.59 15.05
CA VAL A 55 -15.47 -14.21 16.41
C VAL A 55 -14.26 -14.32 17.35
N GLY A 56 -13.99 -13.27 18.11
CA GLY A 56 -12.90 -13.21 19.08
C GLY A 56 -12.22 -11.84 19.14
N LEU A 57 -11.47 -11.64 20.20
CA LEU A 57 -10.81 -10.37 20.50
C LEU A 57 -9.66 -10.06 19.52
N ASN A 58 -8.97 -11.10 19.05
CA ASN A 58 -7.89 -11.01 18.04
C ASN A 58 -8.39 -11.40 16.65
N ARG A 59 -9.61 -11.01 16.30
CA ARG A 59 -10.26 -11.25 15.01
C ARG A 59 -10.94 -9.98 14.54
N MET A 60 -11.09 -9.83 13.21
CA MET A 60 -11.93 -8.78 12.61
C MET A 60 -13.39 -9.21 12.66
N ASN A 61 -14.21 -8.48 13.39
CA ASN A 61 -15.64 -8.69 13.55
C ASN A 61 -16.33 -7.37 13.94
N ARG A 62 -17.66 -7.38 13.99
CA ARG A 62 -18.45 -6.17 14.32
C ARG A 62 -18.12 -5.56 15.68
N PHE A 63 -17.62 -6.33 16.65
CA PHE A 63 -17.26 -5.81 17.96
C PHE A 63 -15.90 -5.10 17.94
N THR A 64 -14.88 -5.72 17.34
CA THR A 64 -13.54 -5.12 17.24
C THR A 64 -13.53 -3.90 16.32
N VAL A 65 -14.28 -3.94 15.21
CA VAL A 65 -14.50 -2.78 14.34
C VAL A 65 -15.29 -1.69 15.06
N GLY A 66 -16.33 -2.06 15.81
CA GLY A 66 -17.10 -1.10 16.61
C GLY A 66 -16.26 -0.40 17.66
N GLN A 67 -15.39 -1.13 18.35
CA GLN A 67 -14.45 -0.57 19.33
C GLN A 67 -13.46 0.41 18.68
N ALA A 68 -12.94 0.08 17.48
CA ALA A 68 -12.06 0.97 16.74
C ALA A 68 -12.78 2.26 16.28
N ALA A 69 -14.00 2.11 15.76
CA ALA A 69 -14.82 3.25 15.34
C ALA A 69 -15.17 4.15 16.55
N GLN A 70 -15.48 3.58 17.72
CA GLN A 70 -15.73 4.35 18.94
C GLN A 70 -14.46 5.07 19.42
N GLY A 71 -13.30 4.40 19.36
CA GLY A 71 -12.01 5.02 19.69
C GLY A 71 -11.69 6.23 18.80
N LEU A 72 -11.93 6.12 17.50
CA LEU A 72 -11.78 7.24 16.57
C LEU A 72 -12.81 8.35 16.85
N ALA A 73 -14.06 7.99 17.12
CA ALA A 73 -15.10 8.97 17.49
C ALA A 73 -14.71 9.75 18.75
N ASN A 74 -14.17 9.08 19.77
CA ASN A 74 -13.69 9.72 21.00
C ASN A 74 -12.56 10.73 20.72
N LEU A 75 -11.60 10.38 19.85
CA LEU A 75 -10.55 11.30 19.40
C LEU A 75 -11.16 12.54 18.72
N ILE A 76 -12.10 12.36 17.79
CA ILE A 76 -12.72 13.47 17.06
C ILE A 76 -13.52 14.37 18.01
N VAL A 77 -14.30 13.79 18.92
CA VAL A 77 -15.06 14.54 19.96
C VAL A 77 -14.10 15.34 20.85
N SER A 78 -12.96 14.78 21.22
CA SER A 78 -11.96 15.49 22.04
C SER A 78 -11.33 16.70 21.33
N ASN A 79 -11.36 16.73 19.98
CA ASN A 79 -10.94 17.87 19.17
C ASN A 79 -12.03 18.97 19.04
N GLY A 80 -13.22 18.76 19.64
CA GLY A 80 -14.29 19.75 19.73
C GLY A 80 -15.25 19.80 18.53
N GLN A 81 -16.26 20.66 18.64
CA GLN A 81 -17.37 20.73 17.69
C GLN A 81 -16.93 21.00 16.25
N ALA A 82 -15.94 21.86 16.04
CA ALA A 82 -15.43 22.17 14.70
C ALA A 82 -14.85 20.93 13.98
N ALA A 83 -14.24 19.99 14.71
CA ALA A 83 -13.77 18.74 14.15
C ALA A 83 -14.93 17.78 13.84
N MET A 84 -15.93 17.71 14.74
CA MET A 84 -17.14 16.90 14.54
C MET A 84 -17.94 17.35 13.31
N ASP A 85 -18.07 18.66 13.09
CA ASP A 85 -18.81 19.25 11.96
C ASP A 85 -18.15 18.96 10.59
N ARG A 86 -16.84 18.73 10.56
CA ARG A 86 -16.12 18.33 9.33
C ARG A 86 -16.48 16.92 8.89
N GLY A 87 -16.82 16.05 9.82
CA GLY A 87 -17.25 14.69 9.54
C GLY A 87 -16.14 13.74 9.09
N VAL A 88 -16.55 12.51 8.74
CA VAL A 88 -15.67 11.40 8.38
C VAL A 88 -16.11 10.79 7.05
N ALA A 89 -15.22 10.69 6.06
CA ALA A 89 -15.47 9.95 4.83
C ALA A 89 -15.24 8.44 5.07
N ILE A 90 -16.09 7.58 4.47
CA ILE A 90 -16.03 6.12 4.71
C ILE A 90 -16.16 5.37 3.39
N ALA A 91 -15.12 4.59 3.05
CA ALA A 91 -15.07 3.71 1.89
C ALA A 91 -14.78 2.26 2.31
N TYR A 92 -14.95 1.34 1.37
CA TYR A 92 -14.71 -0.08 1.58
C TYR A 92 -14.39 -0.81 0.27
N ASP A 93 -13.77 -1.99 0.37
CA ASP A 93 -13.46 -2.86 -0.74
C ASP A 93 -14.50 -3.99 -0.93
N SER A 94 -14.18 -4.97 -1.79
CA SER A 94 -15.06 -6.08 -2.14
C SER A 94 -15.12 -7.22 -1.10
N ARG A 95 -14.34 -7.15 -0.02
CA ARG A 95 -14.23 -8.25 0.97
C ARG A 95 -15.52 -8.48 1.73
N HIS A 96 -15.66 -9.72 2.21
CA HIS A 96 -16.76 -10.06 3.13
C HIS A 96 -16.79 -9.11 4.32
N PHE A 97 -17.97 -8.67 4.68
CA PHE A 97 -18.29 -7.73 5.76
C PHE A 97 -17.75 -6.30 5.58
N SER A 98 -17.09 -5.96 4.46
CA SER A 98 -16.57 -4.59 4.29
C SER A 98 -17.69 -3.55 4.26
N ALA A 99 -18.78 -3.79 3.54
CA ALA A 99 -19.93 -2.89 3.49
C ALA A 99 -20.65 -2.78 4.85
N GLU A 100 -20.81 -3.90 5.57
CA GLU A 100 -21.44 -3.95 6.88
C GLU A 100 -20.63 -3.18 7.92
N PHE A 101 -19.31 -3.37 7.94
CA PHE A 101 -18.40 -2.66 8.85
C PHE A 101 -18.34 -1.15 8.54
N ALA A 102 -18.40 -0.77 7.26
CA ALA A 102 -18.47 0.62 6.84
C ALA A 102 -19.77 1.28 7.31
N LYS A 103 -20.92 0.62 7.10
CA LYS A 103 -22.24 1.07 7.58
C LYS A 103 -22.29 1.17 9.10
N GLN A 104 -21.75 0.17 9.82
CA GLN A 104 -21.66 0.19 11.28
C GLN A 104 -20.83 1.36 11.76
N SER A 105 -19.67 1.61 11.14
CA SER A 105 -18.80 2.74 11.49
C SER A 105 -19.52 4.08 11.32
N ALA A 106 -20.29 4.24 10.24
CA ALA A 106 -21.12 5.44 10.02
C ALA A 106 -22.17 5.61 11.13
N CYS A 107 -22.85 4.53 11.55
CA CYS A 107 -23.82 4.57 12.65
C CYS A 107 -23.17 4.94 14.00
N ILE A 108 -21.92 4.49 14.24
CA ILE A 108 -21.18 4.84 15.47
C ILE A 108 -20.77 6.32 15.45
N MET A 109 -20.28 6.84 14.32
CA MET A 109 -20.01 8.27 14.17
C MET A 109 -21.25 9.10 14.42
N ALA A 110 -22.39 8.74 13.80
CA ALA A 110 -23.67 9.43 14.00
C ALA A 110 -24.13 9.41 15.47
N ALA A 111 -23.98 8.27 16.18
CA ALA A 111 -24.31 8.18 17.61
C ALA A 111 -23.46 9.08 18.51
N ASN A 112 -22.30 9.52 18.04
CA ASN A 112 -21.42 10.46 18.72
C ASN A 112 -21.56 11.91 18.17
N GLY A 113 -22.57 12.17 17.33
CA GLY A 113 -22.84 13.50 16.76
C GLY A 113 -21.87 13.91 15.65
N ILE A 114 -21.15 12.96 15.05
CA ILE A 114 -20.19 13.20 13.98
C ILE A 114 -20.85 12.85 12.64
N GLN A 115 -20.82 13.76 11.67
CA GLN A 115 -21.31 13.48 10.32
C GLN A 115 -20.45 12.42 9.63
N SER A 116 -21.08 11.52 8.87
CA SER A 116 -20.40 10.56 8.02
C SER A 116 -20.75 10.77 6.56
N LEU A 117 -19.76 10.65 5.68
CA LEU A 117 -19.88 10.65 4.24
C LEU A 117 -19.55 9.23 3.77
N LEU A 118 -20.58 8.39 3.61
CA LEU A 118 -20.44 6.96 3.29
C LEU A 118 -20.63 6.75 1.79
N PHE A 119 -19.68 6.08 1.15
CA PHE A 119 -19.86 5.66 -0.23
C PHE A 119 -20.97 4.61 -0.38
N ASP A 120 -21.77 4.74 -1.44
CA ASP A 120 -22.90 3.86 -1.77
C ASP A 120 -22.48 2.44 -2.16
N GLU A 121 -21.30 2.33 -2.78
CA GLU A 121 -20.68 1.07 -3.21
C GLU A 121 -19.18 1.11 -2.87
N LEU A 122 -18.48 -0.02 -3.11
CA LEU A 122 -17.02 -0.08 -2.93
C LEU A 122 -16.29 0.97 -3.78
N ARG A 123 -15.24 1.55 -3.20
CA ARG A 123 -14.39 2.55 -3.89
C ARG A 123 -12.92 2.31 -3.59
N PRO A 124 -12.04 2.73 -4.54
CA PRO A 124 -10.60 2.72 -4.35
C PRO A 124 -10.13 3.47 -3.11
N THR A 125 -9.09 2.96 -2.45
CA THR A 125 -8.40 3.66 -1.35
C THR A 125 -8.02 5.11 -1.70
N PRO A 126 -7.44 5.41 -2.89
CA PRO A 126 -7.10 6.78 -3.24
C PRO A 126 -8.31 7.71 -3.38
N GLU A 127 -9.46 7.20 -3.78
CA GLU A 127 -10.67 8.01 -3.83
C GLU A 127 -11.18 8.40 -2.44
N LEU A 128 -11.00 7.54 -1.43
CA LEU A 128 -11.22 7.94 -0.04
C LEU A 128 -10.27 9.06 0.39
N SER A 129 -8.97 8.93 0.10
CA SER A 129 -7.98 9.98 0.38
C SER A 129 -8.38 11.32 -0.28
N PHE A 130 -8.81 11.25 -1.53
CA PHE A 130 -9.38 12.39 -2.25
C PHE A 130 -10.63 12.95 -1.56
N ALA A 131 -11.60 12.11 -1.19
CA ALA A 131 -12.84 12.54 -0.55
C ALA A 131 -12.61 13.25 0.79
N VAL A 132 -11.66 12.76 1.61
CA VAL A 132 -11.25 13.46 2.85
C VAL A 132 -10.81 14.88 2.55
N ARG A 133 -9.97 15.08 1.54
CA ARG A 133 -9.45 16.41 1.14
C ARG A 133 -10.54 17.26 0.48
N HIS A 134 -11.26 16.68 -0.46
CA HIS A 134 -12.26 17.37 -1.28
C HIS A 134 -13.43 17.91 -0.44
N TYR A 135 -13.92 17.13 0.50
CA TYR A 135 -15.00 17.53 1.40
C TYR A 135 -14.52 18.20 2.69
N GLY A 136 -13.21 18.27 2.92
CA GLY A 136 -12.61 18.85 4.12
C GLY A 136 -12.89 18.05 5.39
N CYS A 137 -13.05 16.72 5.28
CA CYS A 137 -13.30 15.85 6.43
C CYS A 137 -12.14 15.89 7.42
N ILE A 138 -12.43 15.65 8.73
CA ILE A 138 -11.40 15.54 9.75
C ILE A 138 -10.66 14.20 9.66
N ALA A 139 -11.34 13.16 9.17
CA ALA A 139 -10.78 11.82 9.06
C ALA A 139 -11.43 11.03 7.91
N GLY A 140 -10.83 9.90 7.55
CA GLY A 140 -11.39 8.90 6.67
C GLY A 140 -11.26 7.49 7.25
N ILE A 141 -12.18 6.61 6.89
CA ILE A 141 -12.16 5.19 7.24
C ILE A 141 -12.21 4.38 5.95
N ASN A 142 -11.29 3.42 5.78
CA ASN A 142 -11.37 2.44 4.71
C ASN A 142 -11.41 1.01 5.26
N ILE A 143 -12.47 0.29 4.94
CA ILE A 143 -12.62 -1.11 5.35
C ILE A 143 -12.02 -1.99 4.25
N THR A 144 -10.79 -2.43 4.49
CA THR A 144 -9.99 -3.23 3.54
C THR A 144 -8.81 -3.89 4.21
N ALA A 145 -8.41 -5.06 3.71
CA ALA A 145 -7.13 -5.68 4.00
C ALA A 145 -6.17 -5.64 2.78
N SER A 146 -6.40 -4.72 1.82
CA SER A 146 -5.60 -4.57 0.60
C SER A 146 -5.48 -5.91 -0.14
N HIS A 147 -4.29 -6.39 -0.38
CA HIS A 147 -3.96 -7.61 -1.13
C HIS A 147 -3.93 -8.91 -0.30
N ASN A 148 -4.30 -8.87 0.98
CA ASN A 148 -4.30 -10.08 1.81
C ASN A 148 -5.32 -11.12 1.28
N PRO A 149 -5.16 -12.43 1.59
CA PRO A 149 -6.14 -13.45 1.28
C PRO A 149 -7.55 -13.14 1.80
N LYS A 150 -8.56 -13.85 1.30
CA LYS A 150 -9.98 -13.59 1.54
C LYS A 150 -10.42 -13.67 3.02
N GLU A 151 -9.68 -14.44 3.81
CA GLU A 151 -9.94 -14.62 5.23
C GLU A 151 -9.66 -13.36 6.06
N TYR A 152 -8.97 -12.37 5.49
CA TYR A 152 -8.59 -11.13 6.17
C TYR A 152 -9.54 -9.99 5.86
N ASN A 153 -9.72 -9.10 6.83
CA ASN A 153 -10.21 -7.75 6.64
C ASN A 153 -9.41 -6.76 7.50
N GLY A 154 -9.69 -5.47 7.36
CA GLY A 154 -8.99 -4.42 8.08
C GLY A 154 -9.81 -3.15 8.21
N TYR A 155 -9.32 -2.25 9.03
CA TYR A 155 -9.90 -0.95 9.33
C TYR A 155 -8.80 0.10 9.28
N LYS A 156 -8.58 0.71 8.10
CA LYS A 156 -7.58 1.76 7.91
C LYS A 156 -8.18 3.12 8.27
N VAL A 157 -7.40 3.98 8.92
CA VAL A 157 -7.81 5.35 9.26
C VAL A 157 -6.90 6.36 8.58
N TYR A 158 -7.52 7.39 8.03
CA TYR A 158 -6.90 8.53 7.36
C TYR A 158 -7.18 9.80 8.16
N TRP A 159 -6.26 10.78 8.11
CA TRP A 159 -6.43 12.04 8.79
C TRP A 159 -6.81 13.17 7.82
N GLU A 160 -6.96 14.37 8.33
CA GLU A 160 -7.50 15.55 7.62
C GLU A 160 -6.78 15.93 6.31
N ASP A 161 -5.53 15.51 6.15
CA ASP A 161 -4.74 15.74 4.94
C ASP A 161 -4.92 14.64 3.88
N GLY A 162 -5.71 13.61 4.17
CA GLY A 162 -5.93 12.47 3.30
C GLY A 162 -4.84 11.40 3.36
N ALA A 163 -3.81 11.57 4.23
CA ALA A 163 -2.81 10.55 4.50
C ALA A 163 -3.27 9.61 5.64
N GLN A 164 -2.60 8.46 5.76
CA GLN A 164 -2.85 7.55 6.88
C GLN A 164 -2.61 8.24 8.22
N LEU A 165 -3.39 7.82 9.23
CA LEU A 165 -3.39 8.42 10.57
C LEU A 165 -1.97 8.56 11.14
N PRO A 166 -1.56 9.77 11.58
CA PRO A 166 -0.25 9.98 12.18
C PRO A 166 -0.06 9.16 13.48
N PRO A 167 1.18 8.87 13.90
CA PRO A 167 1.44 8.03 15.08
C PRO A 167 0.83 8.55 16.37
N ALA A 168 0.86 9.86 16.61
CA ALA A 168 0.33 10.46 17.83
C ALA A 168 -1.18 10.25 17.95
N GLU A 169 -1.93 10.49 16.88
CA GLU A 169 -3.37 10.28 16.81
C GLU A 169 -3.71 8.78 16.85
N ALA A 170 -2.90 7.92 16.23
CA ALA A 170 -3.08 6.47 16.32
C ALA A 170 -2.93 5.96 17.77
N ASP A 171 -1.98 6.48 18.53
CA ASP A 171 -1.79 6.16 19.95
C ASP A 171 -2.98 6.60 20.78
N VAL A 172 -3.59 7.77 20.49
CA VAL A 172 -4.80 8.23 21.16
C VAL A 172 -5.97 7.26 20.87
N VAL A 173 -6.19 6.89 19.59
CA VAL A 173 -7.25 5.93 19.23
C VAL A 173 -7.03 4.59 19.93
N ALA A 174 -5.80 4.04 19.92
CA ALA A 174 -5.47 2.81 20.62
C ALA A 174 -5.76 2.87 22.13
N ASN A 175 -5.43 4.00 22.77
CA ASN A 175 -5.71 4.22 24.19
C ASN A 175 -7.20 4.35 24.48
N GLU A 176 -7.97 4.99 23.61
CA GLU A 176 -9.44 5.08 23.74
C GLU A 176 -10.10 3.71 23.53
N MET A 177 -9.64 2.92 22.55
CA MET A 177 -10.08 1.53 22.38
C MET A 177 -9.84 0.70 23.65
N ALA A 178 -8.65 0.81 24.26
CA ALA A 178 -8.33 0.06 25.48
C ALA A 178 -9.22 0.39 26.69
N LYS A 179 -9.82 1.57 26.72
CA LYS A 179 -10.77 2.02 27.77
C LYS A 179 -12.21 1.63 27.47
N THR A 180 -12.54 1.37 26.20
CA THR A 180 -13.91 1.10 25.74
C THR A 180 -14.22 -0.38 25.89
N ASP A 181 -15.20 -0.74 26.72
CA ASP A 181 -15.71 -2.12 26.75
C ASP A 181 -16.40 -2.44 25.42
N ILE A 182 -15.96 -3.53 24.81
CA ILE A 182 -16.34 -3.92 23.45
C ILE A 182 -17.83 -4.27 23.29
N PHE A 183 -18.52 -4.60 24.38
CA PHE A 183 -19.93 -5.01 24.39
C PHE A 183 -20.89 -3.91 24.86
N THR A 184 -20.44 -3.02 25.75
CA THR A 184 -21.34 -2.08 26.46
C THR A 184 -21.12 -0.61 26.13
N ASP A 185 -19.91 -0.22 25.71
CA ASP A 185 -19.55 1.19 25.63
C ASP A 185 -19.57 1.73 24.18
N VAL A 186 -19.73 0.84 23.19
CA VAL A 186 -19.85 1.23 21.78
C VAL A 186 -21.26 1.76 21.52
N LYS A 187 -21.36 3.04 21.19
CA LYS A 187 -22.63 3.69 20.85
C LYS A 187 -22.97 3.45 19.39
N THR A 188 -24.23 3.21 19.09
CA THR A 188 -24.71 3.07 17.71
C THR A 188 -26.03 3.81 17.53
N ALA A 189 -26.22 4.44 16.36
CA ALA A 189 -27.47 5.07 15.95
C ALA A 189 -28.18 4.20 14.90
N ASP A 190 -29.47 4.43 14.74
CA ASP A 190 -30.23 3.85 13.64
C ASP A 190 -29.76 4.43 12.31
N TYR A 191 -29.52 3.56 11.33
CA TYR A 191 -28.97 3.95 10.03
C TYR A 191 -29.95 4.82 9.23
N ASP A 192 -31.20 4.37 9.09
CA ASP A 192 -32.19 5.02 8.23
C ASP A 192 -32.59 6.39 8.81
N GLU A 193 -32.67 6.49 10.13
CA GLU A 193 -32.89 7.76 10.82
C GLU A 193 -31.68 8.69 10.64
N SER A 194 -30.47 8.16 10.73
CA SER A 194 -29.24 8.95 10.56
C SER A 194 -29.04 9.45 9.12
N VAL A 195 -29.46 8.69 8.13
CA VAL A 195 -29.52 9.15 6.72
C VAL A 195 -30.60 10.25 6.58
N LYS A 196 -31.79 10.02 7.14
CA LYS A 196 -32.90 10.97 7.03
C LYS A 196 -32.60 12.33 7.69
N ASN A 197 -31.89 12.33 8.80
CA ASN A 197 -31.54 13.56 9.52
C ASN A 197 -30.22 14.20 9.06
N GLY A 198 -29.52 13.59 8.09
CA GLY A 198 -28.30 14.10 7.47
C GLY A 198 -27.01 13.85 8.25
N LEU A 199 -27.05 13.05 9.33
CA LEU A 199 -25.81 12.59 10.01
C LEU A 199 -25.04 11.56 9.18
N ILE A 200 -25.72 10.83 8.31
CA ILE A 200 -25.09 10.00 7.29
C ILE A 200 -25.47 10.52 5.91
N ARG A 201 -24.51 11.06 5.18
CA ARG A 201 -24.65 11.47 3.79
C ARG A 201 -24.08 10.38 2.89
N ILE A 202 -24.80 10.02 1.84
CA ILE A 202 -24.32 9.03 0.88
C ILE A 202 -23.54 9.74 -0.23
N LEU A 203 -22.30 9.27 -0.47
CA LEU A 203 -21.47 9.66 -1.62
C LEU A 203 -21.69 8.67 -2.75
N SER A 204 -21.72 9.15 -3.98
CA SER A 204 -21.98 8.34 -5.15
C SER A 204 -21.21 8.85 -6.38
N LYS A 205 -21.76 8.69 -7.56
CA LYS A 205 -21.14 8.99 -8.84
C LYS A 205 -20.57 10.41 -8.96
N GLU A 206 -21.13 11.41 -8.31
CA GLU A 206 -20.61 12.79 -8.33
C GLU A 206 -19.21 12.90 -7.71
N THR A 207 -18.91 12.05 -6.72
CA THR A 207 -17.55 11.96 -6.15
C THR A 207 -16.61 11.27 -7.12
N ASP A 208 -17.05 10.18 -7.77
CA ASP A 208 -16.28 9.50 -8.81
C ASP A 208 -15.87 10.49 -9.93
N GLU A 209 -16.83 11.30 -10.41
CA GLU A 209 -16.58 12.28 -11.48
C GLU A 209 -15.57 13.35 -11.03
N ALA A 210 -15.73 13.89 -9.82
CA ALA A 210 -14.81 14.89 -9.28
C ALA A 210 -13.39 14.31 -9.10
N TYR A 211 -13.28 13.07 -8.63
CA TYR A 211 -12.00 12.38 -8.49
C TYR A 211 -11.34 12.14 -9.86
N LEU A 212 -12.07 11.59 -10.82
CA LEU A 212 -11.55 11.33 -12.17
C LEU A 212 -11.17 12.61 -12.91
N ASP A 213 -11.83 13.74 -12.62
CA ASP A 213 -11.46 15.05 -13.15
C ASP A 213 -10.12 15.56 -12.60
N GLU A 214 -9.74 15.18 -11.37
CA GLU A 214 -8.39 15.46 -10.86
C GLU A 214 -7.37 14.46 -11.41
N VAL A 215 -7.70 13.17 -11.48
CA VAL A 215 -6.82 12.13 -12.02
C VAL A 215 -6.41 12.44 -13.46
N ILE A 216 -7.33 12.84 -14.34
CA ILE A 216 -7.00 13.08 -15.74
C ILE A 216 -6.03 14.26 -15.94
N LYS A 217 -6.01 15.23 -15.02
CA LYS A 217 -5.06 16.36 -15.06
C LYS A 217 -3.61 15.94 -14.83
N VAL A 218 -3.41 14.77 -14.25
CA VAL A 218 -2.07 14.21 -13.99
C VAL A 218 -1.42 13.64 -15.25
N ALA A 219 -2.21 13.35 -16.29
CA ALA A 219 -1.66 12.95 -17.59
C ALA A 219 -0.64 13.97 -18.12
N VAL A 220 0.54 13.51 -18.53
CA VAL A 220 1.67 14.38 -18.86
C VAL A 220 1.78 14.63 -20.36
N ASN A 221 1.46 13.63 -21.17
CA ASN A 221 1.54 13.68 -22.64
C ASN A 221 0.40 12.90 -23.30
N PRO A 222 -0.87 13.26 -23.03
CA PRO A 222 -2.03 12.50 -23.52
C PRO A 222 -2.16 12.47 -25.05
N ASP A 223 -1.49 13.37 -25.77
CA ASP A 223 -1.53 13.38 -27.24
C ASP A 223 -0.83 12.16 -27.87
N CYS A 224 0.08 11.47 -27.16
CA CYS A 224 0.65 10.23 -27.64
C CYS A 224 -0.39 9.10 -27.71
N VAL A 225 -1.38 9.09 -26.80
CA VAL A 225 -2.46 8.11 -26.79
C VAL A 225 -3.34 8.26 -28.06
N LYS A 226 -3.66 9.50 -28.45
CA LYS A 226 -4.47 9.76 -29.65
C LYS A 226 -3.84 9.19 -30.92
N GLN A 227 -2.52 9.12 -30.99
CA GLN A 227 -1.79 8.62 -32.15
C GLN A 227 -1.88 7.10 -32.31
N VAL A 228 -2.12 6.35 -31.21
CA VAL A 228 -2.16 4.88 -31.21
C VAL A 228 -3.53 4.31 -30.84
N ALA A 229 -4.49 5.15 -30.48
CA ALA A 229 -5.78 4.75 -29.91
C ALA A 229 -6.61 3.79 -30.79
N ASP A 230 -6.43 3.84 -32.11
CA ASP A 230 -7.16 3.01 -33.06
C ASP A 230 -6.62 1.56 -33.14
N GLU A 231 -5.37 1.36 -32.79
CA GLU A 231 -4.70 0.06 -32.92
C GLU A 231 -4.28 -0.54 -31.57
N PHE A 232 -3.98 0.32 -30.58
CA PHE A 232 -3.47 -0.14 -29.31
C PHE A 232 -4.56 -0.76 -28.45
N LYS A 233 -4.36 -2.04 -28.09
CA LYS A 233 -5.23 -2.79 -27.20
C LYS A 233 -4.52 -3.00 -25.86
N LEU A 234 -5.27 -2.96 -24.77
CA LEU A 234 -4.79 -3.37 -23.45
C LEU A 234 -5.84 -4.25 -22.76
N VAL A 235 -5.36 -5.14 -21.89
CA VAL A 235 -6.20 -5.93 -20.99
C VAL A 235 -6.14 -5.33 -19.59
N TYR A 236 -7.29 -5.26 -18.92
CA TYR A 236 -7.39 -4.82 -17.54
C TYR A 236 -8.07 -5.88 -16.66
N THR A 237 -7.57 -6.05 -15.43
CA THR A 237 -8.19 -6.85 -14.38
C THR A 237 -8.12 -6.18 -13.03
N PRO A 238 -9.24 -6.07 -12.28
CA PRO A 238 -9.29 -5.53 -10.92
C PRO A 238 -9.13 -6.59 -9.82
N PHE A 239 -8.86 -7.85 -10.14
CA PHE A 239 -8.84 -8.95 -9.16
C PHE A 239 -10.07 -8.95 -8.23
N HIS A 240 -11.28 -8.81 -8.80
CA HIS A 240 -12.57 -8.70 -8.10
C HIS A 240 -12.72 -7.45 -7.21
N GLY A 241 -11.85 -6.44 -7.36
CA GLY A 241 -11.72 -5.29 -6.47
C GLY A 241 -12.33 -3.99 -6.97
N ALA A 242 -12.12 -2.93 -6.19
CA ALA A 242 -12.73 -1.61 -6.32
C ALA A 242 -12.34 -0.84 -7.60
N GLY A 243 -11.22 -1.22 -8.25
CA GLY A 243 -10.78 -0.58 -9.49
C GLY A 243 -11.67 -0.86 -10.72
N TYR A 244 -12.61 -1.79 -10.61
CA TYR A 244 -13.41 -2.32 -11.74
C TYR A 244 -14.13 -1.25 -12.57
N ARG A 245 -14.54 -0.13 -11.98
CA ARG A 245 -15.24 0.97 -12.65
C ARG A 245 -14.30 2.09 -13.08
N LEU A 246 -13.47 2.56 -12.15
CA LEU A 246 -12.74 3.82 -12.35
C LEU A 246 -11.52 3.63 -13.24
N VAL A 247 -10.84 2.47 -13.20
CA VAL A 247 -9.69 2.24 -14.08
C VAL A 247 -10.10 2.15 -15.55
N PRO A 248 -11.10 1.36 -15.98
CA PRO A 248 -11.55 1.42 -17.36
C PRO A 248 -12.06 2.80 -17.79
N GLU A 249 -12.70 3.54 -16.88
CA GLU A 249 -13.22 4.87 -17.18
C GLU A 249 -12.10 5.90 -17.39
N ILE A 250 -11.08 5.95 -16.51
CA ILE A 250 -9.95 6.88 -16.70
C ILE A 250 -9.16 6.58 -17.98
N LEU A 251 -9.03 5.29 -18.35
CA LEU A 251 -8.38 4.89 -19.60
C LEU A 251 -9.18 5.36 -20.83
N ARG A 252 -10.54 5.33 -20.77
CA ARG A 252 -11.40 5.89 -21.82
C ARG A 252 -11.27 7.42 -21.90
N ARG A 253 -11.23 8.13 -20.75
CA ARG A 253 -11.02 9.58 -20.69
C ARG A 253 -9.66 9.98 -21.25
N LEU A 254 -8.63 9.16 -21.03
CA LEU A 254 -7.32 9.35 -21.61
C LEU A 254 -7.32 9.20 -23.14
N GLY A 255 -8.30 8.47 -23.71
CA GLY A 255 -8.50 8.33 -25.14
C GLY A 255 -8.38 6.92 -25.69
N TYR A 256 -8.18 5.90 -24.86
CA TYR A 256 -8.14 4.51 -25.29
C TYR A 256 -9.49 4.00 -25.77
N LYS A 257 -9.51 3.34 -26.94
CA LYS A 257 -10.72 2.78 -27.56
C LYS A 257 -10.87 1.27 -27.31
N HIS A 258 -9.77 0.55 -27.14
CA HIS A 258 -9.74 -0.91 -27.05
C HIS A 258 -9.22 -1.37 -25.67
N ILE A 259 -10.08 -1.23 -24.66
CA ILE A 259 -9.86 -1.72 -23.30
C ILE A 259 -10.64 -3.03 -23.15
N ILE A 260 -9.91 -4.14 -22.95
CA ILE A 260 -10.48 -5.48 -22.81
C ILE A 260 -10.43 -5.85 -21.33
N CYS A 261 -11.57 -5.76 -20.64
CA CYS A 261 -11.65 -6.15 -19.24
C CYS A 261 -11.81 -7.67 -19.10
N GLU A 262 -11.08 -8.28 -18.18
CA GLU A 262 -11.20 -9.72 -17.88
C GLU A 262 -12.56 -9.99 -17.20
N PRO A 263 -13.52 -10.71 -17.85
CA PRO A 263 -14.92 -10.70 -17.44
C PRO A 263 -15.19 -11.41 -16.11
N GLU A 264 -14.42 -12.45 -15.75
CA GLU A 264 -14.62 -13.15 -14.49
C GLU A 264 -14.11 -12.33 -13.30
N GLN A 265 -12.97 -11.65 -13.47
CA GLN A 265 -12.37 -10.83 -12.42
C GLN A 265 -13.00 -9.44 -12.27
N MET A 266 -13.82 -9.02 -13.27
CA MET A 266 -14.66 -7.81 -13.15
C MET A 266 -15.89 -8.03 -12.26
N LYS A 267 -16.23 -9.27 -11.93
CA LYS A 267 -17.28 -9.59 -10.97
C LYS A 267 -16.78 -9.30 -9.56
N ILE A 268 -17.52 -8.49 -8.82
CA ILE A 268 -17.20 -8.19 -7.43
C ILE A 268 -17.52 -9.42 -6.57
N ASP A 269 -16.50 -9.96 -5.92
CA ASP A 269 -16.65 -11.19 -5.12
C ASP A 269 -15.57 -11.22 -4.01
N GLY A 270 -16.01 -11.22 -2.75
CA GLY A 270 -15.12 -11.29 -1.58
C GLY A 270 -14.42 -12.63 -1.39
N ASP A 271 -14.83 -13.68 -2.10
CA ASP A 271 -14.14 -14.97 -2.11
C ASP A 271 -12.92 -15.01 -3.06
N PHE A 272 -12.75 -14.01 -3.92
CA PHE A 272 -11.68 -13.96 -4.92
C PHE A 272 -11.50 -15.28 -5.68
N PRO A 273 -12.55 -15.84 -6.30
CA PRO A 273 -12.58 -17.24 -6.74
C PRO A 273 -11.54 -17.59 -7.81
N THR A 274 -10.99 -16.60 -8.51
CA THR A 274 -9.99 -16.80 -9.56
C THR A 274 -8.58 -16.43 -9.13
N VAL A 275 -8.40 -15.88 -7.92
CA VAL A 275 -7.11 -15.32 -7.45
C VAL A 275 -6.91 -15.70 -5.98
N LYS A 276 -6.02 -16.65 -5.70
CA LYS A 276 -5.73 -17.07 -4.32
C LYS A 276 -5.14 -15.92 -3.49
N ASN A 277 -4.22 -15.15 -4.08
CA ASN A 277 -3.62 -13.97 -3.49
C ASN A 277 -3.88 -12.78 -4.43
N PRO A 278 -4.82 -11.88 -4.14
CA PRO A 278 -5.17 -10.76 -5.02
C PRO A 278 -4.14 -9.64 -4.94
N ASN A 279 -2.86 -9.97 -5.18
CA ASN A 279 -1.71 -9.09 -5.16
C ASN A 279 -1.07 -9.05 -6.55
N PRO A 280 -0.97 -7.89 -7.21
CA PRO A 280 -0.38 -7.76 -8.55
C PRO A 280 1.13 -8.08 -8.61
N GLU A 281 1.76 -8.36 -7.49
CA GLU A 281 3.10 -8.93 -7.39
C GLU A 281 3.17 -10.38 -7.94
N TYR A 282 2.06 -11.12 -7.86
CA TYR A 282 2.02 -12.53 -8.22
C TYR A 282 1.44 -12.75 -9.62
N LYS A 283 2.24 -13.34 -10.50
CA LYS A 283 1.85 -13.65 -11.88
C LYS A 283 0.60 -14.54 -11.95
N GLU A 284 0.38 -15.39 -10.95
CA GLU A 284 -0.79 -16.30 -10.91
C GLU A 284 -2.13 -15.57 -11.00
N GLY A 285 -2.24 -14.37 -10.41
CA GLY A 285 -3.45 -13.53 -10.48
C GLY A 285 -3.80 -13.08 -11.91
N PHE A 286 -2.81 -13.00 -12.77
CA PHE A 286 -2.97 -12.59 -14.17
C PHE A 286 -3.29 -13.74 -15.13
N THR A 287 -3.43 -14.99 -14.67
CA THR A 287 -3.59 -16.16 -15.55
C THR A 287 -4.70 -15.97 -16.58
N LEU A 288 -5.92 -15.58 -16.14
CA LEU A 288 -7.07 -15.35 -17.05
C LEU A 288 -6.83 -14.15 -17.98
N ALA A 289 -6.25 -13.08 -17.46
CA ALA A 289 -5.93 -11.89 -18.24
C ALA A 289 -4.86 -12.18 -19.32
N ILE A 290 -3.88 -13.05 -19.02
CA ILE A 290 -2.86 -13.52 -19.99
C ILE A 290 -3.52 -14.36 -21.10
N GLU A 291 -4.44 -15.25 -20.75
CA GLU A 291 -5.17 -16.03 -21.75
C GLU A 291 -6.01 -15.11 -22.67
N LEU A 292 -6.68 -14.15 -22.09
CA LEU A 292 -7.46 -13.14 -22.83
C LEU A 292 -6.57 -12.28 -23.73
N ALA A 293 -5.37 -11.90 -23.25
CA ALA A 293 -4.39 -11.14 -24.03
C ALA A 293 -3.85 -11.96 -25.22
N LYS A 294 -3.58 -13.26 -25.05
CA LYS A 294 -3.17 -14.15 -26.13
C LYS A 294 -4.22 -14.25 -27.23
N GLN A 295 -5.51 -14.37 -26.85
CA GLN A 295 -6.62 -14.46 -27.80
C GLN A 295 -6.83 -13.19 -28.64
N ASN A 296 -6.42 -12.03 -28.11
CA ASN A 296 -6.65 -10.72 -28.72
C ASN A 296 -5.36 -10.06 -29.25
N ASP A 297 -4.22 -10.72 -29.15
CA ASP A 297 -2.89 -10.22 -29.51
C ASP A 297 -2.60 -8.87 -28.83
N VAL A 298 -2.57 -8.89 -27.49
CA VAL A 298 -2.38 -7.71 -26.65
C VAL A 298 -1.01 -7.76 -25.98
N ASP A 299 -0.29 -6.65 -25.99
CA ASP A 299 1.08 -6.56 -25.46
C ASP A 299 1.15 -6.08 -24.00
N LEU A 300 0.08 -5.45 -23.47
CA LEU A 300 0.03 -4.88 -22.13
C LEU A 300 -1.20 -5.36 -21.35
N ILE A 301 -0.96 -5.89 -20.17
CA ILE A 301 -2.00 -6.22 -19.19
C ILE A 301 -1.75 -5.36 -17.95
N ILE A 302 -2.79 -4.72 -17.42
CA ILE A 302 -2.78 -3.95 -16.18
C ILE A 302 -3.68 -4.65 -15.16
N GLY A 303 -3.19 -4.84 -13.93
CA GLY A 303 -3.97 -5.42 -12.84
C GLY A 303 -3.85 -4.61 -11.56
N THR A 304 -4.97 -4.47 -10.84
CA THR A 304 -5.03 -3.75 -9.56
C THR A 304 -5.49 -4.66 -8.43
N ASP A 305 -5.01 -4.40 -7.21
CA ASP A 305 -5.44 -5.14 -6.02
C ASP A 305 -6.86 -4.73 -5.55
N PRO A 306 -7.46 -5.44 -4.57
CA PRO A 306 -8.88 -5.24 -4.21
C PRO A 306 -9.26 -3.83 -3.78
N ASP A 307 -8.41 -3.08 -3.12
CA ASP A 307 -8.67 -1.70 -2.73
C ASP A 307 -8.05 -0.67 -3.70
N SER A 308 -7.51 -1.17 -4.83
CA SER A 308 -7.01 -0.37 -5.95
C SER A 308 -5.98 0.70 -5.55
N ASP A 309 -5.08 0.33 -4.63
CA ASP A 309 -3.94 1.16 -4.23
C ASP A 309 -2.62 0.65 -4.85
N ARG A 310 -2.61 -0.55 -5.49
CA ARG A 310 -1.45 -1.13 -6.17
C ARG A 310 -1.76 -1.50 -7.61
N THR A 311 -0.77 -1.31 -8.48
CA THR A 311 -0.86 -1.65 -9.91
C THR A 311 0.33 -2.48 -10.34
N GLY A 312 0.07 -3.66 -10.89
CA GLY A 312 1.06 -4.49 -11.56
C GLY A 312 0.78 -4.61 -13.05
N ILE A 313 1.81 -4.94 -13.82
CA ILE A 313 1.70 -5.13 -15.26
C ILE A 313 2.34 -6.43 -15.72
N VAL A 314 1.79 -6.94 -16.81
CA VAL A 314 2.35 -8.06 -17.55
C VAL A 314 2.57 -7.61 -19.00
N LEU A 315 3.73 -7.90 -19.52
CA LEU A 315 4.16 -7.51 -20.86
C LEU A 315 4.51 -8.74 -21.70
N LYS A 316 4.39 -8.62 -23.00
CA LYS A 316 4.94 -9.60 -23.94
C LYS A 316 6.43 -9.29 -24.16
N ASP A 317 7.31 -10.26 -23.92
CA ASP A 317 8.74 -10.14 -24.20
C ASP A 317 9.06 -10.39 -25.68
N LYS A 318 10.35 -10.30 -26.04
CA LYS A 318 10.80 -10.53 -27.43
C LYS A 318 10.60 -11.97 -27.94
N SER A 319 10.40 -12.94 -27.04
CA SER A 319 10.09 -14.33 -27.41
C SER A 319 8.59 -14.57 -27.61
N GLY A 320 7.76 -13.59 -27.24
CA GLY A 320 6.30 -13.68 -27.23
C GLY A 320 5.71 -14.22 -25.92
N GLU A 321 6.56 -14.45 -24.90
CA GLU A 321 6.11 -14.88 -23.57
C GLU A 321 5.64 -13.69 -22.73
N TYR A 322 4.64 -13.95 -21.88
CA TYR A 322 4.12 -12.93 -20.96
C TYR A 322 4.89 -12.95 -19.63
N VAL A 323 5.53 -11.82 -19.33
CA VAL A 323 6.37 -11.60 -18.15
C VAL A 323 5.86 -10.47 -17.29
N THR A 324 5.92 -10.62 -15.97
CA THR A 324 5.61 -9.54 -15.01
C THR A 324 6.83 -8.62 -14.86
N LEU A 325 6.61 -7.32 -14.71
CA LEU A 325 7.62 -6.41 -14.18
C LEU A 325 7.43 -6.23 -12.68
N SER A 326 8.55 -6.10 -11.96
CA SER A 326 8.51 -5.77 -10.53
C SER A 326 8.03 -4.33 -10.30
N GLY A 327 7.56 -4.03 -9.08
CA GLY A 327 7.19 -2.67 -8.71
C GLY A 327 8.35 -1.67 -8.88
N ASN A 328 9.58 -2.13 -8.65
CA ASN A 328 10.79 -1.35 -8.91
C ASN A 328 10.97 -1.03 -10.40
N GLN A 329 10.84 -2.01 -11.27
CA GLN A 329 10.98 -1.83 -12.72
C GLN A 329 9.93 -0.86 -13.28
N VAL A 330 8.67 -1.04 -12.87
CA VAL A 330 7.58 -0.12 -13.27
C VAL A 330 7.83 1.29 -12.72
N GLY A 331 8.29 1.41 -11.46
CA GLY A 331 8.62 2.69 -10.84
C GLY A 331 9.75 3.43 -11.57
N VAL A 332 10.79 2.72 -12.02
CA VAL A 332 11.88 3.32 -12.83
C VAL A 332 11.38 3.77 -14.19
N LEU A 333 10.59 2.94 -14.88
CA LEU A 333 9.97 3.30 -16.16
C LEU A 333 9.10 4.56 -16.03
N LEU A 334 8.25 4.63 -15.01
CA LEU A 334 7.43 5.81 -14.74
C LEU A 334 8.28 7.04 -14.38
N THR A 335 9.35 6.87 -13.60
CA THR A 335 10.29 7.95 -13.27
C THR A 335 10.91 8.56 -14.54
N ASP A 336 11.49 7.73 -15.41
CA ASP A 336 12.09 8.18 -16.69
C ASP A 336 11.04 8.80 -17.61
N TYR A 337 9.88 8.18 -17.73
CA TYR A 337 8.79 8.66 -18.58
C TYR A 337 8.25 10.01 -18.12
N ILE A 338 7.88 10.16 -16.85
CA ILE A 338 7.32 11.39 -16.31
C ILE A 338 8.31 12.55 -16.46
N ILE A 339 9.59 12.32 -16.15
CA ILE A 339 10.64 13.32 -16.35
C ILE A 339 10.77 13.71 -17.82
N THR A 340 10.82 12.72 -18.71
CA THR A 340 10.95 12.95 -20.16
C THR A 340 9.73 13.70 -20.70
N ALA A 341 8.52 13.25 -20.35
CA ALA A 341 7.28 13.86 -20.83
C ALA A 341 7.12 15.30 -20.31
N LYS A 342 7.41 15.55 -19.02
CA LYS A 342 7.37 16.93 -18.46
C LYS A 342 8.38 17.86 -19.13
N LYS A 343 9.55 17.36 -19.53
CA LYS A 343 10.52 18.15 -20.33
C LYS A 343 9.98 18.44 -21.74
N LEU A 344 9.39 17.43 -22.40
CA LEU A 344 8.82 17.58 -23.74
C LEU A 344 7.63 18.56 -23.77
N THR A 345 6.79 18.54 -22.74
CA THR A 345 5.61 19.40 -22.63
C THR A 345 5.88 20.75 -21.96
N ASN A 346 7.12 21.02 -21.53
CA ASN A 346 7.52 22.21 -20.78
C ASN A 346 6.72 22.42 -19.48
N THR A 347 6.39 21.33 -18.78
CA THR A 347 5.65 21.32 -17.51
C THR A 347 6.51 20.89 -16.33
N MET A 348 7.84 20.84 -16.49
CA MET A 348 8.77 20.53 -15.41
C MET A 348 8.81 21.68 -14.41
N PRO A 349 8.57 21.43 -13.10
CA PRO A 349 8.69 22.48 -12.08
C PRO A 349 10.14 22.92 -11.88
N ALA A 350 10.33 24.04 -11.18
CA ALA A 350 11.65 24.63 -10.95
C ALA A 350 12.55 23.74 -10.07
N HIS A 351 11.98 23.08 -9.07
CA HIS A 351 12.67 22.21 -8.12
C HIS A 351 12.00 20.82 -8.05
N PRO A 352 12.10 20.02 -9.13
CA PRO A 352 11.40 18.74 -9.21
C PRO A 352 12.02 17.69 -8.28
N ALA A 353 11.17 16.89 -7.65
CA ALA A 353 11.59 15.80 -6.79
C ALA A 353 10.88 14.49 -7.09
N VAL A 354 11.62 13.39 -7.04
CA VAL A 354 11.11 12.01 -6.97
C VAL A 354 11.27 11.50 -5.55
N LEU A 355 10.25 10.85 -5.02
CA LEU A 355 10.25 10.25 -3.68
C LEU A 355 10.20 8.74 -3.76
N LYS A 356 10.98 8.05 -2.93
CA LYS A 356 10.98 6.59 -2.82
C LYS A 356 11.26 6.13 -1.39
N SER A 357 10.91 4.88 -1.07
CA SER A 357 11.32 4.31 0.21
C SER A 357 12.81 3.90 0.20
N ILE A 358 13.41 3.81 1.39
CA ILE A 358 14.81 3.32 1.56
C ILE A 358 15.03 1.90 1.04
N VAL A 359 13.98 1.11 0.82
CA VAL A 359 14.03 -0.26 0.30
C VAL A 359 13.62 -0.37 -1.17
N THR A 360 13.34 0.77 -1.80
CA THR A 360 13.02 0.89 -3.24
C THR A 360 14.30 1.11 -4.03
N THR A 361 14.35 0.62 -5.26
CA THR A 361 15.54 0.55 -6.11
C THR A 361 16.34 1.84 -6.25
N GLU A 362 17.67 1.75 -6.16
CA GLU A 362 18.58 2.87 -6.44
C GLU A 362 18.67 3.22 -7.94
N MET A 363 18.14 2.37 -8.82
CA MET A 363 18.01 2.70 -10.24
C MET A 363 17.09 3.91 -10.48
N ALA A 364 16.07 4.09 -9.65
CA ALA A 364 15.20 5.27 -9.70
C ALA A 364 15.96 6.56 -9.32
N ARG A 365 16.84 6.50 -8.32
CA ARG A 365 17.74 7.60 -7.97
C ARG A 365 18.64 7.93 -9.15
N ALA A 366 19.28 6.91 -9.74
CA ALA A 366 20.14 7.10 -10.90
C ALA A 366 19.39 7.74 -12.09
N ALA A 367 18.12 7.35 -12.30
CA ALA A 367 17.26 7.94 -13.33
C ALA A 367 16.92 9.40 -13.03
N ALA A 368 16.53 9.72 -11.81
CA ALA A 368 16.19 11.09 -11.41
C ALA A 368 17.41 12.02 -11.50
N GLU A 369 18.52 11.67 -10.84
CA GLU A 369 19.72 12.51 -10.74
C GLU A 369 20.39 12.74 -12.09
N LYS A 370 20.47 11.71 -12.96
CA LYS A 370 20.99 11.85 -14.33
C LYS A 370 20.17 12.83 -15.15
N ASN A 371 18.92 13.00 -14.83
CA ASN A 371 18.00 13.93 -15.49
C ASN A 371 17.87 15.29 -14.78
N GLY A 372 18.64 15.57 -13.74
CA GLY A 372 18.65 16.82 -12.98
C GLY A 372 17.46 16.98 -12.03
N VAL A 373 16.85 15.86 -11.60
CA VAL A 373 15.74 15.81 -10.66
C VAL A 373 16.24 15.30 -9.32
N ALA A 374 15.88 15.95 -8.21
CA ALA A 374 16.23 15.50 -6.87
C ALA A 374 15.51 14.18 -6.54
N CYS A 375 16.18 13.30 -5.78
CA CYS A 375 15.59 12.04 -5.31
C CYS A 375 15.74 11.93 -3.80
N PHE A 376 14.61 11.80 -3.10
CA PHE A 376 14.57 11.70 -1.64
C PHE A 376 14.11 10.32 -1.19
N ASP A 377 14.78 9.81 -0.16
CA ASP A 377 14.38 8.60 0.53
C ASP A 377 13.45 8.92 1.69
N THR A 378 12.50 8.02 1.93
CA THR A 378 11.67 7.99 3.14
C THR A 378 11.71 6.61 3.78
N PHE A 379 11.18 6.47 4.98
CA PHE A 379 10.94 5.13 5.53
C PHE A 379 9.88 4.38 4.72
N THR A 380 9.86 3.05 4.87
CA THR A 380 8.86 2.18 4.23
C THR A 380 7.47 2.45 4.80
N GLY A 381 6.52 2.62 3.92
CA GLY A 381 5.12 2.96 4.20
C GLY A 381 4.75 4.30 3.61
N PHE A 382 3.69 4.30 2.79
CA PHE A 382 3.33 5.45 1.95
C PHE A 382 3.04 6.73 2.74
N LYS A 383 2.67 6.60 4.03
CA LYS A 383 2.51 7.74 4.96
C LYS A 383 3.77 8.62 5.06
N PHE A 384 4.97 8.03 4.98
CA PHE A 384 6.21 8.79 5.04
C PHE A 384 6.51 9.55 3.74
N LEU A 385 6.08 8.98 2.59
CA LEU A 385 6.10 9.71 1.33
C LEU A 385 5.11 10.88 1.37
N ALA A 386 3.90 10.64 1.89
CA ALA A 386 2.89 11.70 2.07
C ALA A 386 3.35 12.81 3.04
N GLU A 387 4.03 12.44 4.14
CA GLU A 387 4.64 13.39 5.08
C GLU A 387 5.71 14.26 4.39
N LYS A 388 6.56 13.67 3.54
CA LYS A 388 7.58 14.43 2.79
C LYS A 388 6.95 15.34 1.74
N ILE A 389 5.86 14.92 1.07
CA ILE A 389 5.09 15.77 0.17
C ILE A 389 4.52 16.97 0.94
N LYS A 390 3.91 16.73 2.10
CA LYS A 390 3.37 17.78 2.97
C LYS A 390 4.46 18.76 3.44
N GLN A 391 5.66 18.26 3.74
CA GLN A 391 6.81 19.12 4.07
C GLN A 391 7.15 20.05 2.90
N PHE A 392 7.23 19.54 1.67
CA PHE A 392 7.52 20.35 0.48
C PHE A 392 6.44 21.39 0.21
N GLU A 393 5.17 21.07 0.44
CA GLU A 393 4.07 22.04 0.36
C GLU A 393 4.20 23.18 1.38
N GLN A 394 4.69 22.88 2.59
CA GLN A 394 4.83 23.85 3.68
C GLN A 394 6.05 24.75 3.51
N ASP A 395 7.19 24.21 3.08
CA ASP A 395 8.45 24.96 2.99
C ASP A 395 8.77 25.47 1.58
N GLY A 396 8.04 25.00 0.56
CA GLY A 396 8.24 25.40 -0.85
C GLY A 396 9.61 24.97 -1.42
N SER A 397 10.31 24.05 -0.76
CA SER A 397 11.66 23.64 -1.15
C SER A 397 11.69 22.87 -2.46
N HIS A 398 10.72 22.00 -2.67
CA HIS A 398 10.59 21.16 -3.86
C HIS A 398 9.12 20.97 -4.26
N GLU A 399 8.91 20.54 -5.49
CA GLU A 399 7.64 20.04 -5.98
C GLU A 399 7.82 18.58 -6.39
N TYR A 400 7.12 17.65 -5.72
CA TYR A 400 7.22 16.27 -6.11
C TYR A 400 6.50 16.04 -7.44
N ILE A 401 7.10 15.24 -8.30
CA ILE A 401 6.53 14.88 -9.61
C ILE A 401 6.11 13.41 -9.65
N PHE A 402 6.68 12.58 -8.79
CA PHE A 402 6.37 11.17 -8.68
C PHE A 402 6.85 10.60 -7.34
N ALA A 403 6.05 9.72 -6.74
CA ALA A 403 6.38 8.99 -5.52
C ALA A 403 6.01 7.52 -5.65
N PHE A 404 6.86 6.59 -5.18
CA PHE A 404 6.55 5.17 -5.27
C PHE A 404 7.28 4.29 -4.25
N GLU A 405 6.75 3.10 -4.06
CA GLU A 405 7.35 2.00 -3.30
C GLU A 405 7.53 0.76 -4.17
N GLU A 406 8.52 -0.07 -3.85
CA GLU A 406 8.81 -1.34 -4.51
C GLU A 406 7.62 -2.30 -4.54
N SER A 407 6.69 -2.11 -3.62
CA SER A 407 5.49 -2.93 -3.42
C SER A 407 4.32 -2.53 -4.33
N TYR A 408 4.61 -2.02 -5.54
CA TYR A 408 3.62 -1.70 -6.59
C TYR A 408 2.69 -0.51 -6.27
N GLY A 409 3.07 0.33 -5.31
CA GLY A 409 2.35 1.53 -4.94
C GLY A 409 2.97 2.78 -5.56
N TYR A 410 2.17 3.57 -6.28
CA TYR A 410 2.61 4.77 -7.01
C TYR A 410 1.66 5.93 -6.73
N LEU A 411 2.18 7.15 -6.72
CA LEU A 411 1.40 8.38 -6.61
C LEU A 411 1.98 9.48 -7.51
N CYS A 412 1.08 10.18 -8.18
CA CYS A 412 1.37 11.41 -8.92
C CYS A 412 0.17 12.36 -8.76
N GLY A 413 0.41 13.67 -8.71
CA GLY A 413 -0.66 14.64 -8.41
C GLY A 413 -0.83 14.91 -6.92
N ASP A 414 -1.56 15.97 -6.57
CA ASP A 414 -1.68 16.48 -5.19
C ASP A 414 -3.08 16.28 -4.58
N TYR A 415 -4.01 15.69 -5.32
CA TYR A 415 -5.40 15.47 -4.92
C TYR A 415 -5.58 14.35 -3.86
N ALA A 416 -4.63 13.42 -3.75
CA ALA A 416 -4.61 12.32 -2.80
C ALA A 416 -3.27 12.24 -2.06
N ARG A 417 -3.21 11.45 -0.95
CA ARG A 417 -2.02 11.26 -0.11
C ARG A 417 -1.74 9.79 0.20
N ASP A 418 -2.28 8.90 -0.60
CA ASP A 418 -1.92 7.47 -0.60
C ASP A 418 -1.72 7.00 -2.04
N LYS A 419 -1.19 5.80 -2.19
CA LYS A 419 -0.99 5.13 -3.48
C LYS A 419 -2.27 5.13 -4.30
N ASP A 420 -2.14 5.38 -5.59
CA ASP A 420 -3.27 5.48 -6.49
C ASP A 420 -3.10 4.59 -7.72
N ALA A 421 -3.81 3.45 -7.73
CA ALA A 421 -3.77 2.52 -8.84
C ALA A 421 -4.57 3.03 -10.07
N VAL A 422 -5.52 3.94 -9.89
CA VAL A 422 -6.27 4.54 -11.01
C VAL A 422 -5.34 5.45 -11.81
N THR A 423 -4.63 6.36 -11.11
CA THR A 423 -3.60 7.22 -11.73
C THR A 423 -2.43 6.43 -12.28
N ALA A 424 -1.94 5.43 -11.53
CA ALA A 424 -0.84 4.59 -11.97
C ALA A 424 -1.20 3.84 -13.26
N SER A 425 -2.40 3.25 -13.33
CA SER A 425 -2.90 2.58 -14.54
C SER A 425 -2.98 3.54 -15.74
N MET A 426 -3.45 4.77 -15.51
CA MET A 426 -3.49 5.82 -16.53
C MET A 426 -2.10 6.18 -17.05
N LEU A 427 -1.16 6.45 -16.15
CA LEU A 427 0.21 6.85 -16.51
C LEU A 427 1.00 5.69 -17.18
N ILE A 428 0.79 4.45 -16.74
CA ILE A 428 1.37 3.26 -17.37
C ILE A 428 0.84 3.12 -18.81
N ALA A 429 -0.47 3.28 -19.01
CA ALA A 429 -1.05 3.23 -20.35
C ALA A 429 -0.52 4.39 -21.23
N GLU A 430 -0.47 5.62 -20.71
CA GLU A 430 0.10 6.77 -21.42
C GLU A 430 1.57 6.52 -21.80
N MET A 431 2.37 6.02 -20.88
CA MET A 431 3.77 5.62 -21.12
C MET A 431 3.86 4.55 -22.22
N ALA A 432 2.98 3.55 -22.20
CA ALA A 432 2.96 2.51 -23.23
C ALA A 432 2.64 3.09 -24.61
N ALA A 433 1.68 4.00 -24.69
CA ALA A 433 1.38 4.73 -25.93
C ALA A 433 2.58 5.55 -26.42
N TYR A 434 3.26 6.27 -25.53
CA TYR A 434 4.45 7.05 -25.84
C TYR A 434 5.55 6.18 -26.49
N TYR A 435 5.88 5.05 -25.89
CA TYR A 435 6.87 4.14 -26.48
C TYR A 435 6.37 3.50 -27.78
N ARG A 436 5.07 3.20 -27.88
CA ARG A 436 4.46 2.68 -29.13
C ARG A 436 4.59 3.67 -30.28
N THR A 437 4.47 5.00 -30.07
CA THR A 437 4.71 6.00 -31.11
C THR A 437 6.13 5.98 -31.66
N GLN A 438 7.07 5.40 -30.89
CA GLN A 438 8.47 5.22 -31.30
C GLN A 438 8.77 3.81 -31.86
N GLY A 439 7.74 2.97 -32.04
CA GLY A 439 7.89 1.59 -32.50
C GLY A 439 8.45 0.64 -31.43
N LYS A 440 8.34 0.99 -30.16
CA LYS A 440 8.87 0.22 -29.01
C LYS A 440 7.74 -0.29 -28.12
N THR A 441 8.01 -1.39 -27.41
CA THR A 441 7.21 -1.90 -26.32
C THR A 441 7.72 -1.38 -24.96
N LEU A 442 6.97 -1.56 -23.87
CA LEU A 442 7.50 -1.30 -22.52
C LEU A 442 8.62 -2.27 -22.14
N TYR A 443 8.66 -3.45 -22.73
CA TYR A 443 9.78 -4.37 -22.55
C TYR A 443 11.07 -3.79 -23.14
N ASP A 444 11.01 -3.24 -24.38
CA ASP A 444 12.15 -2.56 -25.00
C ASP A 444 12.58 -1.33 -24.18
N ALA A 445 11.61 -0.57 -23.66
CA ALA A 445 11.89 0.56 -22.78
C ALA A 445 12.64 0.13 -21.51
N MET A 446 12.26 -1.00 -20.90
CA MET A 446 12.97 -1.51 -19.71
C MET A 446 14.41 -1.91 -20.01
N GLU A 447 14.66 -2.52 -21.17
CA GLU A 447 16.03 -2.81 -21.62
C GLU A 447 16.86 -1.52 -21.76
N GLU A 448 16.26 -0.47 -22.32
CA GLU A 448 16.92 0.85 -22.41
C GLU A 448 17.20 1.48 -21.03
N MET A 449 16.35 1.24 -20.02
CA MET A 449 16.63 1.72 -18.66
C MET A 449 17.91 1.10 -18.10
N TYR A 450 18.12 -0.20 -18.31
CA TYR A 450 19.36 -0.87 -17.91
C TYR A 450 20.60 -0.28 -18.61
N GLU A 451 20.51 0.03 -19.89
CA GLU A 451 21.60 0.68 -20.63
C GLU A 451 21.85 2.12 -20.14
N LYS A 452 20.79 2.86 -19.85
CA LYS A 452 20.88 4.26 -19.40
C LYS A 452 21.40 4.41 -17.97
N TYR A 453 20.92 3.57 -17.04
CA TYR A 453 21.05 3.80 -15.59
C TYR A 453 21.84 2.72 -14.86
N GLY A 454 22.17 1.62 -15.55
CA GLY A 454 22.90 0.46 -15.03
C GLY A 454 21.97 -0.70 -14.68
N CYS A 455 22.57 -1.88 -14.57
CA CYS A 455 21.84 -3.11 -14.30
C CYS A 455 21.63 -3.29 -12.78
N TYR A 456 20.40 -3.23 -12.35
CA TYR A 456 19.97 -3.50 -10.97
C TYR A 456 19.10 -4.76 -10.95
N CYS A 457 19.25 -5.53 -9.89
CA CYS A 457 18.40 -6.68 -9.58
C CYS A 457 18.05 -6.63 -8.09
N GLU A 458 16.79 -6.82 -7.76
CA GLU A 458 16.31 -6.71 -6.40
C GLU A 458 15.60 -7.99 -5.96
N GLN A 459 15.74 -8.32 -4.68
CA GLN A 459 15.06 -9.43 -4.02
C GLN A 459 14.69 -9.08 -2.60
N THR A 460 13.46 -9.38 -2.21
CA THR A 460 13.03 -9.35 -0.81
C THR A 460 12.97 -10.77 -0.26
N VAL A 461 13.69 -11.03 0.82
CA VAL A 461 13.67 -12.30 1.54
C VAL A 461 12.88 -12.12 2.83
N SER A 462 11.80 -12.87 3.00
CA SER A 462 11.00 -12.87 4.23
C SER A 462 11.30 -14.14 5.03
N ILE A 463 11.80 -13.97 6.27
CA ILE A 463 12.16 -15.08 7.16
C ILE A 463 11.24 -15.03 8.37
N VAL A 464 10.39 -16.05 8.48
CA VAL A 464 9.42 -16.18 9.60
C VAL A 464 10.13 -16.74 10.82
N MET A 465 9.90 -16.12 11.97
CA MET A 465 10.39 -16.54 13.29
C MET A 465 9.19 -16.78 14.20
N PRO A 466 8.59 -17.98 14.20
CA PRO A 466 7.30 -18.20 14.85
C PRO A 466 7.38 -18.15 16.38
N GLY A 467 6.26 -17.72 17.00
CA GLY A 467 6.08 -17.75 18.45
C GLY A 467 6.78 -16.63 19.22
N VAL A 468 6.63 -16.67 20.54
CA VAL A 468 7.22 -15.66 21.46
C VAL A 468 8.75 -15.69 21.42
N SER A 469 9.35 -16.88 21.28
CA SER A 469 10.80 -17.06 21.11
C SER A 469 11.31 -16.36 19.83
N GLY A 470 10.53 -16.41 18.75
CA GLY A 470 10.85 -15.73 17.49
C GLY A 470 10.87 -14.22 17.65
N LEU A 471 9.90 -13.65 18.36
CA LEU A 471 9.87 -12.20 18.66
C LEU A 471 11.08 -11.76 19.50
N GLN A 472 11.46 -12.58 20.47
CA GLN A 472 12.65 -12.32 21.30
C GLN A 472 13.92 -12.39 20.44
N ARG A 473 14.07 -13.44 19.60
CA ARG A 473 15.21 -13.61 18.70
C ARG A 473 15.35 -12.44 17.71
N MET A 474 14.23 -11.91 17.18
CA MET A 474 14.24 -10.71 16.31
C MET A 474 14.86 -9.50 17.03
N LYS A 475 14.52 -9.27 18.30
CA LYS A 475 15.08 -8.16 19.09
C LYS A 475 16.58 -8.36 19.33
N GLU A 476 16.97 -9.57 19.69
CA GLU A 476 18.37 -9.93 19.92
C GLU A 476 19.19 -9.77 18.65
N LEU A 477 18.73 -10.27 17.52
CA LEU A 477 19.38 -10.11 16.21
C LEU A 477 19.65 -8.63 15.90
N MET A 478 18.64 -7.78 16.03
CA MET A 478 18.81 -6.35 15.73
C MET A 478 19.80 -5.68 16.70
N GLN A 479 19.85 -6.10 17.96
CA GLN A 479 20.83 -5.61 18.93
C GLN A 479 22.24 -6.11 18.60
N GLU A 480 22.40 -7.39 18.29
CA GLU A 480 23.69 -7.98 17.86
C GLU A 480 24.27 -7.24 16.65
N LEU A 481 23.42 -6.94 15.65
CA LEU A 481 23.84 -6.21 14.44
C LEU A 481 24.25 -4.75 14.72
N ARG A 482 23.73 -4.13 15.78
CA ARG A 482 24.14 -2.79 16.22
C ARG A 482 25.43 -2.83 17.02
N ASP A 483 25.53 -3.77 17.96
CA ASP A 483 26.71 -3.89 18.83
C ASP A 483 27.95 -4.33 18.04
N LYS A 484 27.74 -5.17 17.02
CA LYS A 484 28.79 -5.67 16.14
C LYS A 484 28.34 -5.64 14.67
N PRO A 485 28.39 -4.47 14.02
CA PRO A 485 28.02 -4.34 12.62
C PRO A 485 28.82 -5.30 11.71
N LEU A 486 28.13 -5.84 10.70
CA LEU A 486 28.78 -6.71 9.73
C LEU A 486 29.80 -5.94 8.92
N THR A 487 31.00 -6.49 8.78
CA THR A 487 32.07 -5.93 7.93
C THR A 487 32.12 -6.55 6.53
N GLN A 488 31.42 -7.70 6.40
CA GLN A 488 31.30 -8.46 5.16
C GLN A 488 29.94 -9.20 5.14
N ILE A 489 29.31 -9.28 3.98
CA ILE A 489 28.06 -10.03 3.76
C ILE A 489 28.28 -10.93 2.52
N GLY A 490 28.26 -12.26 2.72
CA GLY A 490 28.74 -13.19 1.70
C GLY A 490 30.19 -12.89 1.34
N THR A 491 30.44 -12.64 0.08
CA THR A 491 31.77 -12.26 -0.43
C THR A 491 31.98 -10.74 -0.52
N HIS A 492 30.94 -9.93 -0.28
CA HIS A 492 30.97 -8.48 -0.46
C HIS A 492 31.40 -7.78 0.81
N LYS A 493 32.36 -6.84 0.69
CA LYS A 493 32.79 -5.95 1.76
C LYS A 493 31.70 -4.92 2.03
N VAL A 494 31.52 -4.57 3.30
CA VAL A 494 30.67 -3.45 3.73
C VAL A 494 31.51 -2.18 3.75
N ASP A 495 31.09 -1.16 3.00
CA ASP A 495 31.72 0.16 2.96
C ASP A 495 31.13 1.09 4.05
N TYR A 496 29.80 1.10 4.17
CA TYR A 496 29.10 1.89 5.18
C TYR A 496 27.95 1.10 5.81
N THR A 497 27.68 1.43 7.07
CA THR A 497 26.45 1.01 7.76
C THR A 497 25.59 2.22 8.06
N ARG A 498 24.26 2.06 7.93
CA ARG A 498 23.28 3.04 8.42
C ARG A 498 22.42 2.38 9.48
N ASP A 499 22.51 2.88 10.71
CA ASP A 499 21.55 2.51 11.76
C ASP A 499 20.49 3.61 11.86
N TYR A 500 19.29 3.28 11.40
CA TYR A 500 18.18 4.24 11.40
C TYR A 500 17.53 4.42 12.77
N MET A 501 17.90 3.66 13.82
CA MET A 501 17.38 3.91 15.16
C MET A 501 17.97 5.19 15.75
N PRO A 502 19.30 5.36 15.89
CA PRO A 502 19.92 6.61 16.30
C PRO A 502 20.01 7.63 15.13
N GLY A 503 19.90 7.22 13.88
CA GLY A 503 20.10 8.05 12.70
C GLY A 503 21.57 8.33 12.41
N THR A 504 22.40 7.28 12.31
CA THR A 504 23.85 7.40 12.06
C THR A 504 24.29 6.58 10.85
N ARG A 505 25.16 7.16 10.02
CA ARG A 505 25.88 6.49 8.94
C ARG A 505 27.35 6.39 9.30
N THR A 506 27.91 5.19 9.31
CA THR A 506 29.29 4.93 9.75
C THR A 506 30.11 4.33 8.62
N CYS A 507 31.28 4.92 8.33
CA CYS A 507 32.26 4.38 7.40
C CYS A 507 32.98 3.20 8.05
N MET A 508 32.97 2.02 7.39
CA MET A 508 33.57 0.81 7.95
C MET A 508 35.10 0.78 7.84
N ALA A 509 35.70 1.65 7.01
CA ALA A 509 37.13 1.72 6.82
C ALA A 509 37.86 2.49 7.96
N ASP A 510 37.25 3.57 8.47
CA ASP A 510 37.88 4.45 9.48
C ASP A 510 37.02 4.67 10.73
N GLY A 511 35.83 4.10 10.80
CA GLY A 511 34.92 4.18 11.93
C GLY A 511 34.25 5.54 12.14
N LYS A 512 34.41 6.48 11.20
CA LYS A 512 33.76 7.79 11.31
C LYS A 512 32.26 7.69 11.05
N SER A 513 31.50 8.33 11.94
CA SER A 513 30.05 8.39 11.86
C SER A 513 29.57 9.81 11.58
N GLU A 514 28.52 9.93 10.77
CA GLU A 514 27.82 11.17 10.48
C GLU A 514 26.31 11.02 10.77
N PRO A 515 25.62 12.10 11.19
CA PRO A 515 24.19 12.05 11.44
C PRO A 515 23.40 11.97 10.14
N MET A 516 22.26 11.26 10.19
CA MET A 516 21.28 11.20 9.09
C MET A 516 19.99 11.94 9.46
N GLU A 517 19.28 12.45 8.47
CA GLU A 517 17.97 13.08 8.64
C GLU A 517 16.94 12.03 9.14
N LEU A 518 16.90 10.87 8.48
CA LEU A 518 15.97 9.78 8.83
C LEU A 518 16.47 9.03 10.06
N LYS A 519 15.60 8.95 11.10
CA LYS A 519 15.90 8.26 12.36
C LYS A 519 14.62 7.77 13.06
N GLY A 520 14.79 6.88 14.05
CA GLY A 520 13.67 6.39 14.87
C GLY A 520 13.01 5.10 14.35
N GLN A 521 13.60 4.44 13.35
CA GLN A 521 13.10 3.16 12.83
C GLN A 521 14.10 2.03 13.04
N ASN A 522 13.58 0.84 13.37
CA ASN A 522 14.41 -0.34 13.62
C ASN A 522 14.85 -0.99 12.29
N VAL A 523 15.83 -0.35 11.63
CA VAL A 523 16.38 -0.79 10.34
C VAL A 523 17.89 -0.70 10.38
N MET A 524 18.58 -1.76 9.93
CA MET A 524 20.00 -1.79 9.63
C MET A 524 20.19 -1.85 8.11
N TYR A 525 20.94 -0.91 7.58
CA TYR A 525 21.22 -0.77 6.15
C TYR A 525 22.73 -0.84 5.91
N TYR A 526 23.14 -1.71 5.04
CA TYR A 526 24.53 -1.93 4.66
C TYR A 526 24.76 -1.50 3.22
N GLU A 527 25.67 -0.55 3.01
CA GLU A 527 26.18 -0.19 1.70
C GLU A 527 27.38 -1.09 1.41
N LEU A 528 27.26 -1.91 0.37
CA LEU A 528 28.30 -2.85 -0.04
C LEU A 528 29.12 -2.27 -1.20
N GLU A 529 30.32 -2.78 -1.37
CA GLU A 529 31.16 -2.43 -2.51
C GLU A 529 30.42 -2.59 -3.85
N GLY A 530 30.71 -1.70 -4.81
CA GLY A 530 30.07 -1.72 -6.12
C GLY A 530 28.63 -1.19 -6.17
N GLY A 531 28.15 -0.51 -5.11
CA GLY A 531 26.85 0.13 -5.08
C GLY A 531 25.68 -0.84 -4.85
N THR A 532 25.95 -2.00 -4.30
CA THR A 532 24.97 -2.98 -3.84
C THR A 532 24.52 -2.64 -2.40
N THR A 533 23.27 -2.90 -2.07
CA THR A 533 22.75 -2.64 -0.72
C THR A 533 22.07 -3.86 -0.12
N PHE A 534 22.13 -3.95 1.20
CA PHE A 534 21.56 -5.04 1.99
C PHE A 534 20.91 -4.47 3.24
N ILE A 535 19.59 -4.66 3.40
CA ILE A 535 18.81 -3.98 4.42
C ILE A 535 18.08 -5.02 5.26
N ILE A 536 18.21 -4.96 6.58
CA ILE A 536 17.54 -5.85 7.53
C ILE A 536 16.49 -5.03 8.30
N ARG A 537 15.24 -5.48 8.25
CA ARG A 537 14.12 -4.84 8.91
C ARG A 537 13.19 -5.89 9.55
N PRO A 538 13.01 -5.88 10.87
CA PRO A 538 11.97 -6.69 11.50
C PRO A 538 10.58 -6.14 11.17
N SER A 539 9.60 -7.02 11.02
CA SER A 539 8.20 -6.60 10.91
C SER A 539 7.70 -6.06 12.26
N GLY A 540 6.92 -4.98 12.23
CA GLY A 540 6.28 -4.44 13.43
C GLY A 540 5.03 -5.20 13.88
N THR A 541 4.43 -6.00 12.98
CA THR A 541 3.12 -6.63 13.20
C THR A 541 3.15 -8.16 13.16
N GLU A 542 4.22 -8.75 12.63
CA GLU A 542 4.32 -10.19 12.41
C GLU A 542 5.70 -10.69 12.85
N PRO A 543 5.82 -11.92 13.36
CA PRO A 543 7.09 -12.50 13.78
C PRO A 543 7.93 -12.90 12.54
N LYS A 544 8.41 -11.91 11.81
CA LYS A 544 9.26 -12.10 10.62
C LYS A 544 10.27 -10.98 10.44
N VAL A 545 11.41 -11.31 9.87
CA VAL A 545 12.42 -10.36 9.40
C VAL A 545 12.38 -10.31 7.89
N LYS A 546 12.36 -9.11 7.33
CA LYS A 546 12.56 -8.87 5.91
C LYS A 546 13.97 -8.41 5.64
N VAL A 547 14.60 -9.03 4.66
CA VAL A 547 15.88 -8.61 4.12
C VAL A 547 15.68 -8.16 2.69
N TYR A 548 16.02 -6.91 2.40
CA TYR A 548 15.96 -6.35 1.05
C TYR A 548 17.37 -6.29 0.48
N ILE A 549 17.54 -6.84 -0.70
CA ILE A 549 18.79 -6.91 -1.43
C ILE A 549 18.59 -6.12 -2.72
N MET A 550 19.41 -5.12 -2.97
CA MET A 550 19.40 -4.35 -4.21
C MET A 550 20.83 -4.39 -4.78
N ALA A 551 21.06 -5.31 -5.71
CA ALA A 551 22.36 -5.52 -6.30
C ALA A 551 22.53 -4.73 -7.59
N LYS A 552 23.69 -4.11 -7.74
CA LYS A 552 24.15 -3.48 -8.98
C LYS A 552 25.23 -4.32 -9.63
N GLY A 553 25.10 -4.57 -10.94
CA GLY A 553 26.08 -5.29 -11.74
C GLY A 553 26.49 -4.52 -13.00
N GLU A 554 27.56 -4.94 -13.65
CA GLU A 554 27.95 -4.46 -14.98
C GLU A 554 26.95 -4.91 -16.07
N ASN A 555 26.25 -6.03 -15.81
CA ASN A 555 25.19 -6.57 -16.65
C ASN A 555 24.14 -7.29 -15.77
N LYS A 556 23.00 -7.68 -16.37
CA LYS A 556 21.89 -8.33 -15.66
C LYS A 556 22.27 -9.66 -15.02
N ALA A 557 23.13 -10.45 -15.66
CA ALA A 557 23.57 -11.74 -15.14
C ALA A 557 24.38 -11.57 -13.84
N GLU A 558 25.33 -10.65 -13.83
CA GLU A 558 26.12 -10.33 -12.63
C GLU A 558 25.26 -9.79 -11.48
N ALA A 559 24.30 -8.88 -11.79
CA ALA A 559 23.38 -8.38 -10.76
C ALA A 559 22.54 -9.52 -10.15
N ALA A 560 22.06 -10.46 -10.98
CA ALA A 560 21.31 -11.63 -10.52
C ALA A 560 22.15 -12.60 -9.68
N GLU A 561 23.39 -12.87 -10.08
CA GLU A 561 24.33 -13.71 -9.31
C GLU A 561 24.62 -13.11 -7.91
N LYS A 562 24.80 -11.78 -7.84
CA LYS A 562 24.97 -11.06 -6.55
C LYS A 562 23.75 -11.23 -5.67
N VAL A 563 22.55 -11.08 -6.22
CA VAL A 563 21.28 -11.27 -5.48
C VAL A 563 21.17 -12.70 -4.95
N GLU A 564 21.50 -13.71 -5.75
CA GLU A 564 21.44 -15.11 -5.31
C GLU A 564 22.42 -15.37 -4.14
N ALA A 565 23.66 -14.92 -4.27
CA ALA A 565 24.68 -15.05 -3.23
C ALA A 565 24.29 -14.34 -1.93
N LEU A 566 23.75 -13.11 -2.02
CA LEU A 566 23.31 -12.33 -0.87
C LEU A 566 22.01 -12.88 -0.25
N THR A 567 21.16 -13.52 -1.06
CA THR A 567 19.97 -14.24 -0.56
C THR A 567 20.35 -15.43 0.32
N ALA A 568 21.40 -16.17 -0.06
CA ALA A 568 21.95 -17.24 0.78
C ALA A 568 22.52 -16.68 2.10
N ALA A 569 23.31 -15.60 2.02
CA ALA A 569 23.86 -14.93 3.21
C ALA A 569 22.76 -14.39 4.15
N ALA A 570 21.67 -13.84 3.61
CA ALA A 570 20.53 -13.36 4.39
C ALA A 570 19.93 -14.46 5.28
N LYS A 571 19.76 -15.66 4.75
CA LYS A 571 19.25 -16.82 5.49
C LYS A 571 20.20 -17.30 6.60
N GLU A 572 21.49 -17.08 6.45
CA GLU A 572 22.48 -17.41 7.49
C GLU A 572 22.54 -16.35 8.59
N ILE A 573 22.49 -15.07 8.24
CA ILE A 573 22.54 -13.96 9.20
C ILE A 573 21.31 -13.94 10.09
N VAL A 574 20.14 -14.26 9.54
CA VAL A 574 18.85 -14.15 10.25
C VAL A 574 18.51 -15.43 11.05
N LYS A 575 19.28 -16.51 10.93
CA LYS A 575 19.12 -17.70 11.78
C LYS A 575 19.46 -17.36 13.22
#